data_417649eef58eecbbcca617949363c029
#
_entry.id   417649eef58eecbbcca617949363c029
#
_cell.length_a   1.000
_cell.length_b   1.000
_cell.length_c   1.000
_cell.angle_alpha   90.00
_cell.angle_beta   90.00
_cell.angle_gamma   90.00
#
_symmetry.space_group_name_H-M   'P 1'
#
loop_
_entity.id
_entity.type
_entity.pdbx_description
1 polymer ?
#
loop_
_entity_poly.entity_id
_entity_poly.type
_entity_poly.pdbx_seq_one_letter_code
_entity_poly.pdbx_strand_id
1 'polypeptide(L)'
;MTDSEFLDAAVEWRIEGPWMEFERRRDGMMHAMSGGLWLHRHIWKGRPMAHLVSTDRVTLVRWGIGVGLNPHRLQFKPLRDPRDGIRRNAWHWDLVGPWLPPRP
;
A
#
# COMPACT_ATOMS: atom_id res chain seq x y z
N MET A 1 13.67 -21.76 9.88
CA MET A 1 13.60 -20.34 10.29
C MET A 1 12.91 -20.24 11.63
N THR A 2 13.50 -19.53 12.57
CA THR A 2 12.88 -19.26 13.88
C THR A 2 11.81 -18.17 13.74
N ASP A 3 10.89 -18.09 14.71
CA ASP A 3 9.87 -17.04 14.72
C ASP A 3 10.50 -15.64 14.74
N SER A 4 11.62 -15.47 15.45
CA SER A 4 12.37 -14.21 15.50
C SER A 4 12.93 -13.83 14.13
N GLU A 5 13.52 -14.76 13.40
CA GLU A 5 14.05 -14.51 12.05
C GLU A 5 12.94 -14.16 11.07
N PHE A 6 11.80 -14.83 11.18
CA PHE A 6 10.63 -14.53 10.35
C PHE A 6 10.11 -13.12 10.61
N LEU A 7 10.00 -12.72 11.88
CA LEU A 7 9.54 -11.38 12.26
C LEU A 7 10.52 -10.31 11.80
N ASP A 8 11.83 -10.55 11.94
CA ASP A 8 12.86 -9.61 11.48
C ASP A 8 12.81 -9.44 9.95
N ALA A 9 12.67 -10.54 9.22
CA ALA A 9 12.52 -10.51 7.77
C ALA A 9 11.25 -9.74 7.34
N ALA A 10 10.13 -9.93 8.07
CA ALA A 10 8.89 -9.21 7.78
C ALA A 10 9.03 -7.70 8.06
N VAL A 11 9.75 -7.31 9.11
CA VAL A 11 10.04 -5.90 9.42
C VAL A 11 10.92 -5.29 8.34
N GLU A 12 12.00 -5.96 7.93
CA GLU A 12 12.86 -5.52 6.83
C GLU A 12 12.06 -5.36 5.53
N TRP A 13 11.23 -6.32 5.21
CA TRP A 13 10.35 -6.26 4.05
C TRP A 13 9.44 -5.02 4.08
N ARG A 14 8.86 -4.70 5.24
CA ARG A 14 8.00 -3.53 5.37
C ARG A 14 8.76 -2.22 5.23
N ILE A 15 10.01 -2.17 5.68
CA ILE A 15 10.86 -0.99 5.56
C ILE A 15 11.32 -0.81 4.10
N GLU A 16 11.70 -1.91 3.45
CA GLU A 16 12.20 -1.92 2.08
C GLU A 16 11.18 -2.40 1.06
N GLY A 17 9.92 -2.41 1.43
CA GLY A 17 8.86 -2.98 0.61
C GLY A 17 8.77 -2.39 -0.80
N PRO A 18 8.00 -3.05 -1.70
CA PRO A 18 7.91 -2.64 -3.09
C PRO A 18 7.11 -1.36 -3.31
N TRP A 19 6.72 -0.70 -2.25
CA TRP A 19 5.99 0.57 -2.32
C TRP A 19 6.91 1.76 -2.39
N MET A 20 6.36 2.88 -2.87
CA MET A 20 7.01 4.18 -2.79
C MET A 20 6.10 5.18 -2.09
N GLU A 21 6.69 6.11 -1.36
CA GLU A 21 6.03 7.27 -0.78
C GLU A 21 6.41 8.52 -1.58
N PHE A 22 5.51 9.49 -1.61
CA PHE A 22 5.71 10.75 -2.33
C PHE A 22 5.21 11.90 -1.47
N GLU A 23 5.89 13.03 -1.53
CA GLU A 23 5.43 14.25 -0.86
C GLU A 23 4.15 14.79 -1.50
N ARG A 24 4.07 14.70 -2.84
CA ARG A 24 2.92 15.19 -3.60
C ARG A 24 1.98 14.06 -3.91
N ARG A 25 0.70 14.25 -3.59
CA ARG A 25 -0.36 13.29 -3.90
C ARG A 25 -0.40 12.94 -5.39
N ARG A 26 -0.21 13.93 -6.27
CA ARG A 26 -0.19 13.72 -7.72
C ARG A 26 0.86 12.68 -8.14
N ASP A 27 2.06 12.77 -7.59
CA ASP A 27 3.15 11.84 -7.93
C ASP A 27 2.82 10.41 -7.47
N GLY A 28 2.20 10.26 -6.30
CA GLY A 28 1.70 8.98 -5.84
C GLY A 28 0.63 8.40 -6.74
N MET A 29 -0.33 9.22 -7.15
CA MET A 29 -1.37 8.81 -8.10
C MET A 29 -0.78 8.37 -9.43
N MET A 30 0.21 9.08 -9.96
CA MET A 30 0.91 8.70 -11.20
C MET A 30 1.63 7.36 -11.05
N HIS A 31 2.28 7.13 -9.91
CA HIS A 31 2.94 5.87 -9.62
C HIS A 31 1.94 4.71 -9.57
N ALA A 32 0.81 4.89 -8.90
CA ALA A 32 -0.25 3.89 -8.85
C ALA A 32 -0.83 3.60 -10.24
N MET A 33 -1.00 4.62 -11.07
CA MET A 33 -1.48 4.46 -12.45
C MET A 33 -0.53 3.65 -13.32
N SER A 34 0.77 3.72 -13.06
CA SER A 34 1.77 2.92 -13.76
C SER A 34 1.89 1.47 -13.26
N GLY A 35 1.05 1.07 -12.30
CA GLY A 35 1.08 -0.26 -11.70
C GLY A 35 2.01 -0.38 -10.49
N GLY A 36 2.61 0.73 -10.05
CA GLY A 36 3.41 0.75 -8.82
C GLY A 36 2.54 0.72 -7.57
N LEU A 37 3.15 0.39 -6.44
CA LEU A 37 2.48 0.44 -5.14
C LEU A 37 2.78 1.79 -4.49
N TRP A 38 1.73 2.57 -4.26
CA TRP A 38 1.82 3.88 -3.62
C TRP A 38 1.38 3.78 -2.18
N LEU A 39 2.31 4.06 -1.25
CA LEU A 39 2.01 4.14 0.18
C LEU A 39 1.64 5.58 0.53
N HIS A 40 0.36 5.79 0.87
CA HIS A 40 -0.19 7.08 1.23
C HIS A 40 -0.59 7.10 2.70
N ARG A 41 0.20 7.78 3.53
CA ARG A 41 -0.05 7.88 4.97
C ARG A 41 -1.04 8.98 5.27
N HIS A 42 -1.90 8.74 6.26
CA HIS A 42 -2.76 9.78 6.82
C HIS A 42 -3.19 9.43 8.24
N ILE A 43 -3.95 10.33 8.86
CA ILE A 43 -4.53 10.14 10.17
C ILE A 43 -6.03 9.95 10.00
N TRP A 44 -6.57 8.89 10.60
CA TRP A 44 -7.99 8.62 10.60
C TRP A 44 -8.49 8.45 12.02
N LYS A 45 -9.44 9.30 12.44
CA LYS A 45 -9.97 9.33 13.82
C LYS A 45 -8.85 9.36 14.86
N GLY A 46 -7.83 10.20 14.65
CA GLY A 46 -6.69 10.37 15.54
C GLY A 46 -5.66 9.26 15.51
N ARG A 47 -5.80 8.27 14.63
CA ARG A 47 -4.87 7.13 14.54
C ARG A 47 -4.10 7.16 13.22
N PRO A 48 -2.78 6.91 13.29
CA PRO A 48 -1.99 6.77 12.06
C PRO A 48 -2.44 5.57 11.25
N MET A 49 -2.54 5.75 9.94
CA MET A 49 -2.79 4.66 9.00
C MET A 49 -2.16 4.98 7.65
N ALA A 50 -2.23 4.04 6.74
CA ALA A 50 -1.84 4.26 5.34
C ALA A 50 -2.76 3.48 4.41
N HIS A 51 -2.92 3.99 3.20
CA HIS A 51 -3.45 3.25 2.08
C HIS A 51 -2.30 2.78 1.21
N LEU A 52 -2.28 1.51 0.86
CA LEU A 52 -1.38 0.99 -0.17
C LEU A 52 -2.20 0.80 -1.44
N VAL A 53 -1.94 1.64 -2.43
CA VAL A 53 -2.80 1.84 -3.60
C VAL A 53 -2.08 1.42 -4.86
N SER A 54 -2.79 0.74 -5.76
CA SER A 54 -2.29 0.45 -7.11
C SER A 54 -3.43 0.12 -8.07
N THR A 55 -3.14 0.29 -9.34
CA THR A 55 -3.95 -0.27 -10.43
C THR A 55 -3.57 -1.73 -10.73
N ASP A 56 -2.47 -2.21 -10.18
CA ASP A 56 -2.04 -3.62 -10.29
C ASP A 56 -2.59 -4.43 -9.11
N ARG A 57 -3.79 -4.96 -9.29
CA ARG A 57 -4.46 -5.76 -8.26
C ARG A 57 -3.66 -7.01 -7.88
N VAL A 58 -3.05 -7.68 -8.84
CA VAL A 58 -2.31 -8.93 -8.60
C VAL A 58 -1.12 -8.68 -7.67
N THR A 59 -0.36 -7.64 -7.91
CA THR A 59 0.77 -7.27 -7.05
C THR A 59 0.31 -6.91 -5.65
N LEU A 60 -0.79 -6.15 -5.51
CA LEU A 60 -1.38 -5.83 -4.20
C LEU A 60 -1.80 -7.08 -3.44
N VAL A 61 -2.49 -8.00 -4.11
CA VAL A 61 -2.96 -9.25 -3.48
C VAL A 61 -1.78 -10.10 -3.02
N ARG A 62 -0.78 -10.28 -3.87
CA ARG A 62 0.42 -11.07 -3.55
C ARG A 62 1.14 -10.50 -2.34
N TRP A 63 1.35 -9.20 -2.32
CA TRP A 63 1.99 -8.56 -1.19
C TRP A 63 1.18 -8.75 0.09
N GLY A 64 -0.13 -8.48 0.04
CA GLY A 64 -1.01 -8.59 1.20
C GLY A 64 -1.05 -9.99 1.79
N ILE A 65 -1.18 -11.01 0.96
CA ILE A 65 -1.13 -12.40 1.39
C ILE A 65 0.23 -12.72 2.03
N GLY A 66 1.32 -12.25 1.44
CA GLY A 66 2.67 -12.47 1.95
C GLY A 66 2.90 -11.91 3.34
N VAL A 67 2.21 -10.84 3.73
CA VAL A 67 2.32 -10.23 5.07
C VAL A 67 1.17 -10.61 6.00
N GLY A 68 0.28 -11.52 5.58
CA GLY A 68 -0.79 -12.04 6.42
C GLY A 68 -2.09 -11.24 6.40
N LEU A 69 -2.30 -10.38 5.41
CA LEU A 69 -3.57 -9.70 5.24
C LEU A 69 -4.63 -10.62 4.63
N ASN A 70 -5.87 -10.47 5.09
CA ASN A 70 -7.00 -11.20 4.54
C ASN A 70 -7.41 -10.57 3.19
N PRO A 71 -7.41 -11.34 2.08
CA PRO A 71 -7.77 -10.81 0.76
C PRO A 71 -9.15 -10.16 0.69
N HIS A 72 -10.10 -10.57 1.56
CA HIS A 72 -11.42 -9.96 1.63
C HIS A 72 -11.40 -8.50 2.11
N ARG A 73 -10.30 -8.05 2.68
CA ARG A 73 -10.13 -6.65 3.12
C ARG A 73 -9.58 -5.74 2.03
N LEU A 74 -9.19 -6.28 0.89
CA LEU A 74 -8.79 -5.46 -0.25
C LEU A 74 -10.01 -4.69 -0.75
N GLN A 75 -9.87 -3.37 -0.86
CA GLN A 75 -10.97 -2.48 -1.27
C GLN A 75 -10.79 -2.05 -2.72
N PHE A 76 -11.87 -2.12 -3.48
CA PHE A 76 -11.93 -1.53 -4.81
C PHE A 76 -12.32 -0.07 -4.70
N LYS A 77 -11.49 0.81 -5.23
CA LYS A 77 -11.78 2.24 -5.28
C LYS A 77 -11.14 2.84 -6.53
N PRO A 78 -11.94 3.17 -7.56
CA PRO A 78 -11.40 3.80 -8.75
C PRO A 78 -10.65 5.08 -8.40
N LEU A 79 -9.54 5.29 -9.08
CA LEU A 79 -8.66 6.43 -8.87
C LEU A 79 -8.66 7.29 -10.14
N ARG A 80 -8.76 8.61 -9.96
CA ARG A 80 -8.71 9.53 -11.08
C ARG A 80 -7.26 9.69 -11.55
N ASP A 81 -7.02 9.40 -12.82
CA ASP A 81 -5.71 9.63 -13.44
C ASP A 81 -5.48 11.15 -13.55
N PRO A 82 -4.43 11.70 -12.94
CA PRO A 82 -4.20 13.13 -12.97
C PRO A 82 -3.79 13.68 -14.34
N ARG A 83 -3.45 12.80 -15.30
CA ARG A 83 -3.05 13.21 -16.64
C ARG A 83 -4.21 13.59 -17.54
N ASP A 84 -5.34 12.89 -17.41
CA ASP A 84 -6.50 13.02 -18.28
C ASP A 84 -7.83 13.16 -17.54
N GLY A 85 -7.83 13.04 -16.21
CA GLY A 85 -9.02 13.10 -15.39
C GLY A 85 -9.93 11.87 -15.48
N ILE A 86 -9.53 10.83 -16.19
CA ILE A 86 -10.34 9.62 -16.35
C ILE A 86 -10.14 8.72 -15.13
N ARG A 87 -11.25 8.18 -14.60
CA ARG A 87 -11.18 7.20 -13.52
C ARG A 87 -10.79 5.84 -14.08
N ARG A 88 -9.81 5.21 -13.41
CA ARG A 88 -9.35 3.85 -13.71
C ARG A 88 -9.53 2.97 -12.50
N ASN A 89 -9.73 1.69 -12.73
CA ASN A 89 -9.85 0.72 -11.65
C ASN A 89 -8.57 0.68 -10.83
N ALA A 90 -8.74 0.81 -9.53
CA ALA A 90 -7.65 0.72 -8.57
C ALA A 90 -8.16 0.05 -7.29
N TRP A 91 -7.22 -0.45 -6.51
CA TRP A 91 -7.51 -1.12 -5.25
C TRP A 91 -6.55 -0.61 -4.19
N HIS A 92 -6.94 -0.78 -2.94
CA HIS A 92 -6.03 -0.45 -1.84
C HIS A 92 -6.25 -1.34 -0.62
N TRP A 93 -5.17 -1.48 0.13
CA TRP A 93 -5.19 -1.99 1.49
C TRP A 93 -5.23 -0.81 2.47
N ASP A 94 -6.02 -0.95 3.54
CA ASP A 94 -5.90 -0.09 4.70
C ASP A 94 -4.89 -0.73 5.65
N LEU A 95 -3.75 -0.07 5.87
CA LEU A 95 -2.68 -0.56 6.71
C LEU A 95 -2.72 0.15 8.06
N VAL A 96 -2.94 -0.63 9.11
CA VAL A 96 -3.02 -0.15 10.50
C VAL A 96 -2.23 -1.08 11.40
N GLY A 97 -1.83 -0.57 12.58
CA GLY A 97 -1.14 -1.39 13.58
C GLY A 97 0.13 -2.05 13.03
N PRO A 98 0.25 -3.39 13.16
CA PRO A 98 1.46 -4.11 12.73
C PRO A 98 1.77 -4.01 11.23
N TRP A 99 0.75 -3.74 10.41
CA TRP A 99 0.93 -3.63 8.96
C TRP A 99 1.29 -2.22 8.51
N LEU A 100 1.20 -1.23 9.39
CA LEU A 100 1.61 0.12 9.05
C LEU A 100 3.14 0.21 9.04
N PRO A 101 3.76 0.45 7.86
CA PRO A 101 5.21 0.56 7.81
C PRO A 101 5.69 1.73 8.67
N PRO A 102 6.78 1.55 9.43
CA PRO A 102 7.34 2.64 10.22
C PRO A 102 7.83 3.76 9.31
N ARG A 103 7.81 4.97 9.81
CA ARG A 103 8.41 6.11 9.09
C ARG A 103 9.92 5.90 9.02
N PRO A 104 10.54 6.18 7.86
CA PRO A 104 12.00 6.13 7.73
C PRO A 104 12.69 7.17 8.60
#